data_d89488500d2c8684c96475a441e18d9c
#
_entry.id   d89488500d2c8684c96475a441e18d9c
#
_cell.length_a   1.000
_cell.length_b   1.000
_cell.length_c   1.000
_cell.angle_alpha   90.00
_cell.angle_beta   90.00
_cell.angle_gamma   90.00
#
_symmetry.space_group_name_H-M   'P 1'
#
loop_
_entity.id
_entity.type
_entity.pdbx_description
1 polymer ?
#
loop_
_entity_poly.entity_id
_entity_poly.type
_entity_poly.pdbx_seq_one_letter_code
_entity_poly.pdbx_strand_id
1 'polypeptide(L)'
;IWKIIDKDLEIRAGAKVLNKAIPGLIPEFNVALAQNYDGKCDWNDSWHASRKLDGVRCLAVVDEEGKCTLYSRMGKEFTTLNKIKEAIESTNIINYVFDGEICLIDENGNEDFQSVMKQLRRKDHQIENPTFMMFDMIHKIDFDNGKSEDGAILSDRLHTLKSFCEDNPQTIDELKYLDQYIITDERHFDMWGQIASDGNWEGFMLRKDVGYEGKRSKNLLKVKTFHDAEYEVLDAEFGPMAVVRDGKEKQETMLAQVWIKHKGWWVKVGSGFSQEQRIKYTNENIIGKTITVQYFEETKNDKGGISLRFPTVKHIYENERDC
;
A
#
# COMPACT_ATOMS: atom_id res chain seq x y z
N ILE A 1 29.75 -9.39 -13.50
CA ILE A 1 30.18 -8.80 -12.22
C ILE A 1 29.47 -7.45 -12.00
N TRP A 2 29.53 -6.48 -12.95
CA TRP A 2 28.89 -5.15 -12.81
C TRP A 2 27.40 -5.24 -12.50
N LYS A 3 26.62 -6.06 -13.22
CA LYS A 3 25.19 -6.27 -12.95
C LYS A 3 24.88 -6.81 -11.54
N ILE A 4 25.80 -7.57 -10.94
CA ILE A 4 25.66 -8.02 -9.55
C ILE A 4 25.91 -6.84 -8.58
N ILE A 5 26.93 -6.03 -8.87
CA ILE A 5 27.28 -4.85 -8.05
C ILE A 5 26.15 -3.82 -8.11
N ASP A 6 25.57 -3.60 -9.30
CA ASP A 6 24.48 -2.67 -9.51
C ASP A 6 23.12 -3.22 -9.01
N LYS A 7 23.09 -4.49 -8.54
CA LYS A 7 21.88 -5.22 -8.12
C LYS A 7 20.81 -5.30 -9.23
N ASP A 8 21.22 -5.24 -10.46
CA ASP A 8 20.37 -5.32 -11.65
C ASP A 8 20.83 -6.47 -12.55
N LEU A 9 20.31 -7.63 -12.25
CA LEU A 9 20.63 -8.85 -13.02
C LEU A 9 19.83 -8.96 -14.33
N GLU A 10 18.79 -8.14 -14.53
CA GLU A 10 17.87 -8.18 -15.69
C GLU A 10 17.33 -9.57 -16.03
N ILE A 11 17.35 -10.49 -15.04
CA ILE A 11 16.98 -11.91 -15.26
C ILE A 11 15.46 -12.14 -15.18
N ARG A 12 14.68 -11.09 -14.94
CA ARG A 12 13.21 -11.13 -14.76
C ARG A 12 12.73 -12.17 -13.71
N ALA A 13 13.62 -12.62 -12.83
CA ALA A 13 13.33 -13.56 -11.77
C ALA A 13 13.28 -12.81 -10.42
N GLY A 14 12.11 -12.76 -9.80
CA GLY A 14 11.95 -12.24 -8.45
C GLY A 14 12.39 -13.25 -7.38
N ALA A 15 12.49 -12.81 -6.11
CA ALA A 15 12.92 -13.61 -4.97
C ALA A 15 12.21 -14.97 -4.89
N LYS A 16 10.91 -15.04 -5.16
CA LYS A 16 10.14 -16.30 -5.18
C LYS A 16 10.68 -17.35 -6.16
N VAL A 17 11.08 -16.91 -7.36
CA VAL A 17 11.61 -17.84 -8.39
C VAL A 17 12.99 -18.33 -7.98
N LEU A 18 13.82 -17.45 -7.43
CA LEU A 18 15.15 -17.78 -6.95
C LEU A 18 15.09 -18.69 -5.73
N ASN A 19 14.22 -18.40 -4.76
CA ASN A 19 14.03 -19.23 -3.58
C ASN A 19 13.36 -20.58 -3.88
N LYS A 20 12.60 -20.69 -4.97
CA LYS A 20 12.11 -21.98 -5.46
C LYS A 20 13.24 -22.88 -5.97
N ALA A 21 14.24 -22.27 -6.61
CA ALA A 21 15.42 -23.00 -7.11
C ALA A 21 16.42 -23.30 -5.98
N ILE A 22 16.65 -22.36 -5.09
CA ILE A 22 17.57 -22.48 -3.94
C ILE A 22 16.84 -21.91 -2.72
N PRO A 23 16.24 -22.77 -1.88
CA PRO A 23 15.49 -22.33 -0.71
C PRO A 23 16.33 -21.44 0.22
N GLY A 24 15.77 -20.30 0.63
CA GLY A 24 16.42 -19.35 1.54
C GLY A 24 17.55 -18.51 0.93
N LEU A 25 17.75 -18.56 -0.39
CA LEU A 25 18.79 -17.75 -1.06
C LEU A 25 18.58 -16.24 -0.86
N ILE A 26 17.34 -15.80 -0.91
CA ILE A 26 16.95 -14.39 -0.67
C ILE A 26 16.04 -14.38 0.56
N PRO A 27 16.43 -13.67 1.62
CA PRO A 27 15.57 -13.52 2.79
C PRO A 27 14.23 -12.92 2.39
N GLU A 28 13.13 -13.58 2.74
CA GLU A 28 11.76 -13.07 2.53
C GLU A 28 11.15 -12.76 3.88
N PHE A 29 10.53 -11.60 3.97
CA PHE A 29 9.74 -11.23 5.13
C PHE A 29 8.33 -11.79 5.02
N ASN A 30 7.91 -12.56 6.02
CA ASN A 30 6.57 -13.11 6.14
C ASN A 30 5.60 -12.03 6.67
N VAL A 31 5.28 -11.05 5.83
CA VAL A 31 4.40 -9.93 6.22
C VAL A 31 2.96 -10.18 5.85
N ALA A 32 2.05 -9.78 6.73
CA ALA A 32 0.63 -9.75 6.43
C ALA A 32 0.33 -8.78 5.29
N LEU A 33 -0.40 -9.24 4.26
CA LEU A 33 -0.74 -8.45 3.08
C LEU A 33 -2.25 -8.43 2.85
N ALA A 34 -2.78 -7.23 2.64
CA ALA A 34 -4.19 -7.03 2.38
C ALA A 34 -4.62 -7.48 0.98
N GLN A 35 -5.84 -8.05 0.89
CA GLN A 35 -6.60 -8.14 -0.34
C GLN A 35 -7.48 -6.89 -0.51
N ASN A 36 -7.94 -6.64 -1.72
CA ASN A 36 -8.99 -5.65 -1.93
C ASN A 36 -10.30 -6.21 -1.36
N TYR A 37 -11.08 -5.36 -0.71
CA TYR A 37 -12.45 -5.70 -0.34
C TYR A 37 -13.27 -5.95 -1.62
N ASP A 38 -13.96 -7.08 -1.67
CA ASP A 38 -14.71 -7.55 -2.84
C ASP A 38 -16.24 -7.42 -2.68
N GLY A 39 -16.67 -6.64 -1.68
CA GLY A 39 -18.08 -6.44 -1.35
C GLY A 39 -18.65 -7.51 -0.42
N LYS A 40 -17.83 -8.41 0.13
CA LYS A 40 -18.28 -9.50 1.01
C LYS A 40 -17.46 -9.53 2.30
N CYS A 41 -18.17 -9.51 3.41
CA CYS A 41 -17.63 -9.69 4.75
C CYS A 41 -18.64 -10.47 5.58
N ASP A 42 -18.19 -11.46 6.33
CA ASP A 42 -19.04 -12.13 7.30
C ASP A 42 -18.98 -11.36 8.62
N TRP A 43 -20.05 -10.67 8.94
CA TRP A 43 -20.14 -9.84 10.15
C TRP A 43 -20.38 -10.65 11.44
N ASN A 44 -20.53 -11.96 11.35
CA ASN A 44 -20.49 -12.84 12.52
C ASN A 44 -19.05 -13.04 13.03
N ASP A 45 -18.06 -12.78 12.18
CA ASP A 45 -16.66 -12.71 12.57
C ASP A 45 -16.37 -11.39 13.29
N SER A 46 -15.38 -11.37 14.17
CA SER A 46 -14.90 -10.14 14.78
C SER A 46 -13.93 -9.43 13.82
N TRP A 47 -14.26 -8.20 13.45
CA TRP A 47 -13.46 -7.35 12.57
C TRP A 47 -13.08 -6.05 13.23
N HIS A 48 -11.85 -5.61 12.99
CA HIS A 48 -11.35 -4.31 13.41
C HIS A 48 -11.11 -3.41 12.21
N ALA A 49 -11.61 -2.16 12.27
CA ALA A 49 -11.33 -1.15 11.28
C ALA A 49 -10.28 -0.16 11.77
N SER A 50 -9.41 0.25 10.88
CA SER A 50 -8.47 1.36 11.11
C SER A 50 -8.37 2.21 9.85
N ARG A 51 -7.98 3.48 10.03
CA ARG A 51 -7.62 4.34 8.90
C ARG A 51 -6.56 3.65 8.03
N LYS A 52 -6.71 3.71 6.72
CA LYS A 52 -5.63 3.35 5.82
C LYS A 52 -4.70 4.54 5.68
N LEU A 53 -3.54 4.44 6.31
CA LEU A 53 -2.51 5.47 6.26
C LEU A 53 -1.91 5.58 4.85
N ASP A 54 -1.52 6.78 4.47
CA ASP A 54 -0.78 7.07 3.25
C ASP A 54 0.68 7.38 3.58
N GLY A 55 1.40 6.35 3.93
CA GLY A 55 2.79 6.39 4.34
C GLY A 55 3.64 5.29 3.69
N VAL A 56 4.74 4.96 4.31
CA VAL A 56 5.64 3.89 3.87
C VAL A 56 5.72 2.81 4.93
N ARG A 57 5.27 1.60 4.58
CA ARG A 57 5.32 0.47 5.51
C ARG A 57 6.71 0.21 6.03
N CYS A 58 6.82 0.11 7.34
CA CYS A 58 8.04 -0.20 8.06
C CYS A 58 7.80 -1.35 9.03
N LEU A 59 8.79 -2.24 9.09
CA LEU A 59 8.89 -3.31 10.07
C LEU A 59 10.07 -2.99 10.97
N ALA A 60 9.81 -2.75 12.25
CA ALA A 60 10.86 -2.60 13.24
C ALA A 60 11.10 -3.93 13.94
N VAL A 61 12.19 -4.58 13.58
CA VAL A 61 12.58 -5.90 14.11
C VAL A 61 13.53 -5.68 15.28
N VAL A 62 13.13 -6.10 16.47
CA VAL A 62 13.93 -6.03 17.69
C VAL A 62 14.41 -7.44 18.06
N ASP A 63 15.70 -7.60 18.16
CA ASP A 63 16.32 -8.88 18.48
C ASP A 63 16.35 -9.19 20.01
N GLU A 64 17.00 -10.28 20.39
CA GLU A 64 17.14 -10.71 21.78
C GLU A 64 18.04 -9.80 22.64
N GLU A 65 18.86 -8.99 22.00
CA GLU A 65 19.75 -8.01 22.64
C GLU A 65 19.10 -6.62 22.73
N GLY A 66 17.86 -6.45 22.20
CA GLY A 66 17.14 -5.19 22.18
C GLY A 66 17.56 -4.26 21.06
N LYS A 67 18.37 -4.73 20.12
CA LYS A 67 18.79 -3.94 18.95
C LYS A 67 17.69 -3.92 17.91
N CYS A 68 17.32 -2.73 17.49
CA CYS A 68 16.28 -2.49 16.48
C CYS A 68 16.88 -2.32 15.08
N THR A 69 16.28 -2.99 14.10
CA THR A 69 16.57 -2.75 12.68
C THR A 69 15.26 -2.48 11.94
N LEU A 70 15.23 -1.43 11.14
CA LEU A 70 14.04 -0.96 10.42
C LEU A 70 14.08 -1.42 8.96
N TYR A 71 13.05 -2.12 8.53
CA TYR A 71 12.97 -2.68 7.18
C TYR A 71 11.74 -2.23 6.42
N SER A 72 11.89 -2.08 5.11
CA SER A 72 10.74 -2.02 4.21
C SER A 72 10.04 -3.38 4.12
N ARG A 73 8.82 -3.38 3.60
CA ARG A 73 8.06 -4.61 3.31
C ARG A 73 8.85 -5.67 2.51
N MET A 74 9.82 -5.25 1.71
CA MET A 74 10.64 -6.13 0.86
C MET A 74 11.98 -6.48 1.52
N GLY A 75 12.17 -6.19 2.80
CA GLY A 75 13.40 -6.52 3.52
C GLY A 75 14.58 -5.56 3.27
N LYS A 76 14.33 -4.42 2.60
CA LYS A 76 15.37 -3.38 2.45
C LYS A 76 15.43 -2.56 3.74
N GLU A 77 16.62 -2.45 4.32
CA GLU A 77 16.86 -1.65 5.52
C GLU A 77 16.69 -0.14 5.25
N PHE A 78 16.05 0.55 6.19
CA PHE A 78 15.98 2.00 6.26
C PHE A 78 17.10 2.55 7.15
N THR A 79 17.93 3.40 6.58
CA THR A 79 19.06 4.03 7.29
C THR A 79 18.80 5.49 7.66
N THR A 80 17.62 6.01 7.35
CA THR A 80 17.24 7.41 7.51
C THR A 80 16.31 7.68 8.69
N LEU A 81 16.06 6.66 9.53
CA LEU A 81 15.05 6.67 10.60
C LEU A 81 15.67 6.45 12.00
N ASN A 82 16.83 7.06 12.27
CA ASN A 82 17.53 6.83 13.53
C ASN A 82 16.67 7.20 14.76
N LYS A 83 15.86 8.26 14.70
CA LYS A 83 14.98 8.65 15.81
C LYS A 83 13.98 7.55 16.19
N ILE A 84 13.37 6.90 15.19
CA ILE A 84 12.45 5.76 15.43
C ILE A 84 13.22 4.59 16.05
N LYS A 85 14.40 4.28 15.52
CA LYS A 85 15.25 3.22 16.04
C LYS A 85 15.63 3.48 17.50
N GLU A 86 16.16 4.66 17.82
CA GLU A 86 16.56 5.07 19.15
C GLU A 86 15.36 5.08 20.13
N ALA A 87 14.19 5.56 19.68
CA ALA A 87 12.97 5.52 20.48
C ALA A 87 12.60 4.10 20.88
N ILE A 88 12.62 3.14 19.94
CA ILE A 88 12.31 1.72 20.24
C ILE A 88 13.38 1.12 21.16
N GLU A 89 14.67 1.31 20.86
CA GLU A 89 15.77 0.76 21.66
C GLU A 89 15.76 1.31 23.11
N SER A 90 15.27 2.55 23.32
CA SER A 90 15.14 3.15 24.65
C SER A 90 14.11 2.48 25.55
N THR A 91 13.19 1.70 24.99
CA THR A 91 12.13 0.99 25.72
C THR A 91 12.59 -0.32 26.35
N ASN A 92 13.78 -0.79 25.99
CA ASN A 92 14.32 -2.10 26.41
C ASN A 92 13.46 -3.31 26.01
N ILE A 93 12.55 -3.16 25.04
CA ILE A 93 11.80 -4.28 24.47
C ILE A 93 12.73 -5.23 23.74
N ILE A 94 12.45 -6.52 23.76
CA ILE A 94 13.24 -7.56 23.04
C ILE A 94 12.31 -8.56 22.36
N ASN A 95 12.79 -9.19 21.29
CA ASN A 95 12.10 -10.27 20.58
C ASN A 95 10.71 -9.93 20.05
N TYR A 96 10.51 -8.70 19.58
CA TYR A 96 9.29 -8.25 18.95
C TYR A 96 9.51 -7.63 17.56
N VAL A 97 8.48 -7.68 16.76
CA VAL A 97 8.40 -6.96 15.50
C VAL A 97 7.20 -6.02 15.56
N PHE A 98 7.47 -4.73 15.40
CA PHE A 98 6.41 -3.73 15.21
C PHE A 98 6.14 -3.58 13.72
N ASP A 99 4.88 -3.68 13.35
CA ASP A 99 4.41 -3.49 11.99
C ASP A 99 3.60 -2.20 11.92
N GLY A 100 4.01 -1.30 11.06
CA GLY A 100 3.41 0.03 11.00
C GLY A 100 3.74 0.76 9.71
N GLU A 101 3.46 2.05 9.72
CA GLU A 101 3.68 2.95 8.59
C GLU A 101 4.47 4.17 9.05
N ILE A 102 5.54 4.53 8.34
CA ILE A 102 6.24 5.79 8.53
C ILE A 102 5.43 6.87 7.83
N CYS A 103 5.02 7.87 8.62
CA CYS A 103 4.30 9.04 8.15
C CYS A 103 5.10 10.32 8.43
N LEU A 104 4.99 11.29 7.55
CA LEU A 104 5.26 12.69 7.83
C LEU A 104 3.92 13.41 7.84
N ILE A 105 3.65 14.13 8.88
CA ILE A 105 2.40 14.86 9.07
C ILE A 105 2.65 16.32 8.68
N ASP A 106 1.84 16.85 7.78
CA ASP A 106 1.90 18.25 7.37
C ASP A 106 1.33 19.18 8.45
N GLU A 107 1.38 20.49 8.21
CA GLU A 107 0.87 21.54 9.11
C GLU A 107 -0.65 21.44 9.34
N ASN A 108 -1.38 20.73 8.46
CA ASN A 108 -2.83 20.52 8.54
C ASN A 108 -3.19 19.17 9.19
N GLY A 109 -2.21 18.36 9.57
CA GLY A 109 -2.40 17.05 10.18
C GLY A 109 -2.62 15.91 9.17
N ASN A 110 -2.31 16.10 7.88
CA ASN A 110 -2.42 15.08 6.84
C ASN A 110 -1.09 14.38 6.60
N GLU A 111 -1.15 13.13 6.16
CA GLU A 111 0.04 12.39 5.73
C GLU A 111 0.55 12.93 4.38
N ASP A 112 1.86 13.21 4.32
CA ASP A 112 2.55 13.61 3.07
C ASP A 112 3.42 12.45 2.55
N PHE A 113 2.79 11.56 1.78
CA PHE A 113 3.46 10.41 1.17
C PHE A 113 4.64 10.79 0.27
N GLN A 114 4.52 11.87 -0.49
CA GLN A 114 5.61 12.27 -1.41
C GLN A 114 6.84 12.71 -0.65
N SER A 115 6.68 13.48 0.41
CA SER A 115 7.77 13.90 1.29
C SER A 115 8.43 12.72 2.00
N VAL A 116 7.63 11.77 2.53
CA VAL A 116 8.17 10.52 3.12
C VAL A 116 9.05 9.80 2.11
N MET A 117 8.53 9.52 0.92
CA MET A 117 9.25 8.79 -0.12
C MET A 117 10.51 9.51 -0.57
N LYS A 118 10.47 10.84 -0.70
CA LYS A 118 11.62 11.66 -1.07
C LYS A 118 12.72 11.60 -0.01
N GLN A 119 12.35 11.71 1.27
CA GLN A 119 13.33 11.70 2.37
C GLN A 119 13.92 10.30 2.60
N LEU A 120 13.12 9.24 2.56
CA LEU A 120 13.61 7.86 2.71
C LEU A 120 14.61 7.42 1.62
N ARG A 121 14.54 8.02 0.43
CA ARG A 121 15.46 7.70 -0.70
C ARG A 121 16.78 8.45 -0.65
N ARG A 122 16.89 9.49 0.16
CA ARG A 122 18.14 10.28 0.27
C ARG A 122 19.19 9.44 0.99
N LYS A 123 20.42 9.51 0.49
CA LYS A 123 21.59 8.96 1.18
C LYS A 123 22.14 10.03 2.13
N ASP A 124 22.81 9.60 3.20
CA ASP A 124 23.47 10.49 4.17
C ASP A 124 22.53 11.57 4.75
N HIS A 125 21.31 11.17 5.04
CA HIS A 125 20.24 12.02 5.58
C HIS A 125 19.52 11.30 6.71
N GLN A 126 19.07 12.07 7.71
CA GLN A 126 18.16 11.60 8.75
C GLN A 126 16.88 12.41 8.69
N ILE A 127 15.74 11.72 8.81
CA ILE A 127 14.44 12.39 8.85
C ILE A 127 14.27 13.02 10.23
N GLU A 128 13.94 14.31 10.27
CA GLU A 128 13.90 15.07 11.53
C GLU A 128 12.70 14.71 12.40
N ASN A 129 11.51 14.57 11.81
CA ASN A 129 10.26 14.33 12.54
C ASN A 129 9.47 13.16 11.91
N PRO A 130 10.03 11.94 11.88
CA PRO A 130 9.31 10.77 11.41
C PRO A 130 8.36 10.30 12.51
N THR A 131 7.13 9.96 12.14
CA THR A 131 6.19 9.27 13.04
C THR A 131 6.01 7.84 12.55
N PHE A 132 6.19 6.88 13.44
CA PHE A 132 5.90 5.47 13.19
C PHE A 132 4.52 5.13 13.76
N MET A 133 3.53 5.06 12.88
CA MET A 133 2.16 4.69 13.22
C MET A 133 2.05 3.17 13.26
N MET A 134 2.13 2.58 14.43
CA MET A 134 2.15 1.12 14.64
C MET A 134 0.71 0.57 14.70
N PHE A 135 0.48 -0.51 13.97
CA PHE A 135 -0.83 -1.15 13.89
C PHE A 135 -0.80 -2.65 14.23
N ASP A 136 0.36 -3.23 14.48
CA ASP A 136 0.51 -4.60 14.99
C ASP A 136 1.83 -4.73 15.75
N MET A 137 1.86 -5.63 16.74
CA MET A 137 3.04 -5.98 17.52
C MET A 137 3.09 -7.50 17.65
N ILE A 138 4.10 -8.11 17.04
CA ILE A 138 4.16 -9.55 16.82
C ILE A 138 5.40 -10.09 17.53
N HIS A 139 5.29 -11.21 18.23
CA HIS A 139 6.48 -11.92 18.71
C HIS A 139 7.38 -12.27 17.52
N LYS A 140 8.68 -12.07 17.69
CA LYS A 140 9.65 -12.30 16.61
C LYS A 140 9.57 -13.73 16.06
N ILE A 141 9.34 -14.72 16.91
CA ILE A 141 9.19 -16.12 16.49
C ILE A 141 7.96 -16.33 15.60
N ASP A 142 6.83 -15.68 15.91
CA ASP A 142 5.61 -15.77 15.10
C ASP A 142 5.78 -15.06 13.75
N PHE A 143 6.48 -13.92 13.75
CA PHE A 143 6.83 -13.22 12.53
C PHE A 143 7.74 -14.06 11.63
N ASP A 144 8.79 -14.64 12.17
CA ASP A 144 9.75 -15.49 11.44
C ASP A 144 9.05 -16.73 10.86
N ASN A 145 8.11 -17.33 11.61
CA ASN A 145 7.32 -18.49 11.17
C ASN A 145 6.15 -18.10 10.24
N GLY A 146 5.80 -16.82 10.19
CA GLY A 146 4.66 -16.29 9.41
C GLY A 146 3.29 -16.70 9.94
N LYS A 147 3.19 -17.11 11.22
CA LYS A 147 1.94 -17.47 11.90
C LYS A 147 2.12 -17.42 13.42
N SER A 148 1.00 -17.15 14.14
CA SER A 148 1.00 -17.28 15.60
C SER A 148 1.15 -18.73 16.01
N GLU A 149 2.14 -19.03 16.83
CA GLU A 149 2.37 -20.36 17.40
C GLU A 149 1.61 -20.55 18.73
N ASP A 150 1.49 -19.49 19.52
CA ASP A 150 0.80 -19.47 20.81
C ASP A 150 -0.71 -19.22 20.70
N GLY A 151 -1.21 -18.96 19.48
CA GLY A 151 -2.61 -18.67 19.21
C GLY A 151 -3.04 -17.25 19.53
N ALA A 152 -2.11 -16.32 19.83
CA ALA A 152 -2.42 -14.91 20.05
C ALA A 152 -3.17 -14.31 18.86
N ILE A 153 -4.41 -13.86 19.10
CA ILE A 153 -5.26 -13.22 18.09
C ILE A 153 -4.96 -11.72 17.98
N LEU A 154 -5.56 -11.04 17.02
CA LEU A 154 -5.28 -9.63 16.77
C LEU A 154 -5.56 -8.76 18.01
N SER A 155 -6.70 -8.96 18.69
CA SER A 155 -7.07 -8.20 19.90
C SER A 155 -6.03 -8.30 21.01
N ASP A 156 -5.40 -9.46 21.20
CA ASP A 156 -4.32 -9.64 22.16
C ASP A 156 -3.09 -8.82 21.79
N ARG A 157 -2.71 -8.86 20.52
CA ARG A 157 -1.57 -8.10 19.99
C ARG A 157 -1.81 -6.59 20.02
N LEU A 158 -3.05 -6.14 19.75
CA LEU A 158 -3.42 -4.72 19.84
C LEU A 158 -3.42 -4.24 21.29
N HIS A 159 -3.88 -5.06 22.22
CA HIS A 159 -3.80 -4.75 23.65
C HIS A 159 -2.34 -4.58 24.09
N THR A 160 -1.48 -5.52 23.72
CA THR A 160 -0.03 -5.47 24.01
C THR A 160 0.61 -4.21 23.42
N LEU A 161 0.31 -3.89 22.15
CA LEU A 161 0.83 -2.70 21.48
C LEU A 161 0.36 -1.40 22.16
N LYS A 162 -0.91 -1.34 22.54
CA LYS A 162 -1.47 -0.18 23.21
C LYS A 162 -0.81 0.02 24.57
N SER A 163 -0.70 -1.03 25.38
CA SER A 163 0.00 -1.00 26.68
C SER A 163 1.45 -0.58 26.51
N PHE A 164 2.16 -1.10 25.50
CA PHE A 164 3.52 -0.69 25.19
C PHE A 164 3.64 0.83 24.96
N CYS A 165 2.73 1.43 24.20
CA CYS A 165 2.75 2.88 23.97
C CYS A 165 2.41 3.67 25.24
N GLU A 166 1.47 3.19 26.05
CA GLU A 166 1.08 3.82 27.31
C GLU A 166 2.20 3.76 28.38
N ASP A 167 2.95 2.67 28.40
CA ASP A 167 4.07 2.47 29.33
C ASP A 167 5.35 3.24 28.91
N ASN A 168 5.41 3.73 27.67
CA ASN A 168 6.56 4.44 27.10
C ASN A 168 6.19 5.85 26.59
N PRO A 169 5.60 6.73 27.44
CA PRO A 169 5.11 8.05 27.02
C PRO A 169 6.22 8.99 26.49
N GLN A 170 7.48 8.72 26.83
CA GLN A 170 8.64 9.49 26.35
C GLN A 170 8.90 9.32 24.84
N THR A 171 8.30 8.32 24.19
CA THR A 171 8.47 8.03 22.77
C THR A 171 7.29 8.48 21.91
N ILE A 172 6.33 9.24 22.49
CA ILE A 172 5.04 9.56 21.85
C ILE A 172 5.16 10.41 20.58
N ASP A 173 6.25 11.13 20.40
CA ASP A 173 6.47 11.92 19.20
C ASP A 173 6.86 11.03 18.02
N GLU A 174 7.62 9.96 18.27
CA GLU A 174 8.14 9.03 17.26
C GLU A 174 7.23 7.80 17.08
N LEU A 175 6.68 7.26 18.18
CA LEU A 175 5.95 5.99 18.22
C LEU A 175 4.49 6.24 18.57
N LYS A 176 3.57 5.90 17.68
CA LYS A 176 2.13 6.07 17.92
C LYS A 176 1.37 4.80 17.62
N TYR A 177 0.44 4.47 18.50
CA TYR A 177 -0.56 3.44 18.25
C TYR A 177 -1.58 3.94 17.23
N LEU A 178 -1.87 3.14 16.21
CA LEU A 178 -2.98 3.39 15.31
C LEU A 178 -4.25 2.76 15.87
N ASP A 179 -5.21 3.60 16.24
CA ASP A 179 -6.50 3.14 16.76
C ASP A 179 -7.21 2.20 15.79
N GLN A 180 -7.71 1.10 16.32
CA GLN A 180 -8.49 0.10 15.59
C GLN A 180 -9.78 -0.18 16.36
N TYR A 181 -10.92 -0.16 15.67
CA TYR A 181 -12.25 -0.21 16.25
C TYR A 181 -13.01 -1.41 15.74
N ILE A 182 -13.73 -2.10 16.64
CA ILE A 182 -14.55 -3.26 16.26
C ILE A 182 -15.70 -2.81 15.36
N ILE A 183 -15.88 -3.52 14.25
CA ILE A 183 -17.03 -3.42 13.35
C ILE A 183 -17.93 -4.62 13.56
N THR A 184 -19.22 -4.37 13.81
CA THR A 184 -20.20 -5.39 14.17
C THR A 184 -21.18 -5.72 13.06
N ASP A 185 -21.33 -4.85 12.06
CA ASP A 185 -22.34 -4.99 11.02
C ASP A 185 -22.05 -4.08 9.80
N GLU A 186 -22.83 -4.24 8.76
CA GLU A 186 -22.75 -3.48 7.52
C GLU A 186 -22.98 -1.96 7.74
N ARG A 187 -23.84 -1.59 8.67
CA ARG A 187 -24.10 -0.18 8.99
C ARG A 187 -22.86 0.49 9.58
N HIS A 188 -22.14 -0.21 10.47
CA HIS A 188 -20.85 0.25 10.98
C HIS A 188 -19.82 0.38 9.86
N PHE A 189 -19.80 -0.56 8.92
CA PHE A 189 -18.93 -0.52 7.75
C PHE A 189 -19.22 0.72 6.88
N ASP A 190 -20.48 0.99 6.57
CA ASP A 190 -20.89 2.16 5.78
C ASP A 190 -20.51 3.48 6.48
N MET A 191 -20.66 3.53 7.80
CA MET A 191 -20.24 4.68 8.60
C MET A 191 -18.72 4.93 8.49
N TRP A 192 -17.90 3.88 8.49
CA TRP A 192 -16.46 4.00 8.26
C TRP A 192 -16.14 4.48 6.83
N GLY A 193 -16.90 4.05 5.84
CA GLY A 193 -16.83 4.56 4.48
C GLY A 193 -17.09 6.07 4.40
N GLN A 194 -18.11 6.54 5.12
CA GLN A 194 -18.43 7.97 5.20
C GLN A 194 -17.33 8.75 5.92
N ILE A 195 -16.84 8.28 7.08
CA ILE A 195 -15.75 8.91 7.82
C ILE A 195 -14.49 9.00 6.93
N ALA A 196 -14.15 7.94 6.21
CA ALA A 196 -13.00 7.94 5.31
C ALA A 196 -13.15 8.94 4.16
N SER A 197 -14.36 9.08 3.61
CA SER A 197 -14.69 10.05 2.57
C SER A 197 -14.61 11.50 3.09
N ASP A 198 -15.24 11.78 4.22
CA ASP A 198 -15.27 13.13 4.82
C ASP A 198 -13.89 13.57 5.31
N GLY A 199 -13.09 12.61 5.81
CA GLY A 199 -11.71 12.83 6.23
C GLY A 199 -10.69 12.85 5.07
N ASN A 200 -11.14 12.65 3.84
CA ASN A 200 -10.28 12.53 2.66
C ASN A 200 -9.15 11.48 2.84
N TRP A 201 -9.48 10.34 3.47
CA TRP A 201 -8.53 9.25 3.67
C TRP A 201 -8.36 8.41 2.40
N GLU A 202 -7.21 7.73 2.24
CA GLU A 202 -7.03 6.72 1.16
C GLU A 202 -8.07 5.59 1.26
N GLY A 203 -8.75 5.47 2.39
CA GLY A 203 -9.72 4.46 2.72
C GLY A 203 -9.50 3.94 4.13
N PHE A 204 -9.91 2.71 4.38
CA PHE A 204 -9.71 2.05 5.66
C PHE A 204 -9.32 0.58 5.50
N MET A 205 -8.77 0.02 6.55
CA MET A 205 -8.37 -1.37 6.63
C MET A 205 -9.36 -2.13 7.49
N LEU A 206 -9.68 -3.36 7.10
CA LEU A 206 -10.41 -4.33 7.93
C LEU A 206 -9.48 -5.47 8.27
N ARG A 207 -9.38 -5.79 9.55
CA ARG A 207 -8.58 -6.89 10.08
C ARG A 207 -9.48 -7.82 10.88
N LYS A 208 -9.52 -9.08 10.48
CA LYS A 208 -10.21 -10.11 11.23
C LYS A 208 -9.43 -10.43 12.51
N ASP A 209 -10.15 -10.66 13.60
CA ASP A 209 -9.56 -10.99 14.90
C ASP A 209 -9.09 -12.45 14.94
N VAL A 210 -7.96 -12.70 14.31
CA VAL A 210 -7.32 -14.03 14.20
C VAL A 210 -5.83 -13.94 14.49
N GLY A 211 -5.16 -15.08 14.59
CA GLY A 211 -3.72 -15.17 14.71
C GLY A 211 -2.98 -14.50 13.55
N TYR A 212 -1.68 -14.20 13.76
CA TYR A 212 -0.86 -13.59 12.74
C TYR A 212 -0.75 -14.48 11.49
N GLU A 213 -0.89 -13.89 10.32
CA GLU A 213 -0.71 -14.55 9.02
C GLU A 213 0.24 -13.75 8.15
N GLY A 214 1.49 -14.15 8.08
CA GLY A 214 2.57 -13.54 7.29
C GLY A 214 2.43 -13.74 5.79
N LYS A 215 1.24 -13.59 5.24
CA LYS A 215 0.93 -13.80 3.81
C LYS A 215 -0.22 -12.89 3.36
N ARG A 216 -0.53 -12.93 2.07
CA ARG A 216 -1.78 -12.33 1.57
C ARG A 216 -2.97 -13.18 1.98
N SER A 217 -3.89 -12.58 2.71
CA SER A 217 -5.03 -13.26 3.32
C SER A 217 -6.32 -12.47 3.13
N LYS A 218 -7.47 -13.15 3.19
CA LYS A 218 -8.80 -12.53 3.27
C LYS A 218 -9.13 -12.01 4.67
N ASN A 219 -8.29 -12.33 5.65
CA ASN A 219 -8.42 -11.84 7.01
C ASN A 219 -7.85 -10.41 7.19
N LEU A 220 -7.25 -9.87 6.13
CA LEU A 220 -6.81 -8.49 6.05
C LEU A 220 -7.27 -7.89 4.73
N LEU A 221 -8.18 -6.93 4.79
CA LEU A 221 -8.80 -6.30 3.63
C LEU A 221 -8.49 -4.80 3.62
N LYS A 222 -8.37 -4.22 2.43
CA LYS A 222 -8.31 -2.78 2.22
C LYS A 222 -9.53 -2.32 1.47
N VAL A 223 -10.23 -1.36 2.06
CA VAL A 223 -11.36 -0.64 1.47
C VAL A 223 -10.84 0.72 1.04
N LYS A 224 -10.85 0.98 -0.26
CA LYS A 224 -10.36 2.26 -0.80
C LYS A 224 -11.54 3.14 -1.15
N THR A 225 -11.44 4.42 -0.79
CA THR A 225 -12.33 5.47 -1.28
C THR A 225 -11.83 5.90 -2.65
N PHE A 226 -12.72 5.92 -3.63
CA PHE A 226 -12.39 6.39 -4.97
C PHE A 226 -13.46 7.38 -5.44
N HIS A 227 -13.03 8.32 -6.27
CA HIS A 227 -13.91 9.21 -7.00
C HIS A 227 -14.06 8.68 -8.42
N ASP A 228 -15.26 8.74 -8.96
CA ASP A 228 -15.53 8.44 -10.35
C ASP A 228 -15.92 9.74 -11.07
N ALA A 229 -15.36 9.94 -12.24
CA ALA A 229 -15.76 11.06 -13.11
C ALA A 229 -15.69 10.64 -14.58
N GLU A 230 -16.54 11.27 -15.39
CA GLU A 230 -16.61 11.01 -16.83
C GLU A 230 -15.74 12.01 -17.58
N TYR A 231 -15.01 11.52 -18.58
CA TYR A 231 -14.11 12.29 -19.42
C TYR A 231 -14.20 11.86 -20.87
N GLU A 232 -14.06 12.83 -21.76
CA GLU A 232 -13.80 12.55 -23.16
C GLU A 232 -12.33 12.16 -23.37
N VAL A 233 -12.08 11.13 -24.17
CA VAL A 233 -10.74 10.75 -24.62
C VAL A 233 -10.29 11.72 -25.70
N LEU A 234 -9.25 12.49 -25.42
CA LEU A 234 -8.76 13.53 -26.32
C LEU A 234 -7.57 13.07 -27.18
N ASP A 235 -6.83 12.06 -26.74
CA ASP A 235 -5.72 11.47 -27.49
C ASP A 235 -5.43 10.07 -26.98
N ALA A 236 -4.67 9.27 -27.76
CA ALA A 236 -4.33 7.89 -27.45
C ALA A 236 -2.87 7.58 -27.80
N GLU A 237 -2.18 6.90 -26.90
CA GLU A 237 -0.81 6.43 -27.13
C GLU A 237 -0.80 4.91 -27.29
N PHE A 238 -0.01 4.44 -28.25
CA PHE A 238 0.18 3.03 -28.57
C PHE A 238 1.62 2.63 -28.25
N GLY A 239 1.81 1.41 -27.77
CA GLY A 239 3.14 0.94 -27.38
C GLY A 239 3.22 -0.58 -27.29
N PRO A 240 4.45 -1.13 -27.16
CA PRO A 240 4.65 -2.55 -27.02
C PRO A 240 4.14 -3.05 -25.67
N MET A 241 3.27 -4.06 -25.72
CA MET A 241 2.72 -4.74 -24.54
C MET A 241 2.88 -6.25 -24.68
N ALA A 242 3.17 -6.91 -23.57
CA ALA A 242 3.30 -8.36 -23.54
C ALA A 242 1.94 -9.03 -23.65
N VAL A 243 1.79 -9.94 -24.58
CA VAL A 243 0.58 -10.75 -24.82
C VAL A 243 0.96 -12.21 -24.83
N VAL A 244 0.18 -13.05 -24.16
CA VAL A 244 0.36 -14.50 -24.21
C VAL A 244 -0.53 -15.07 -25.31
N ARG A 245 0.08 -15.63 -26.37
CA ARG A 245 -0.61 -16.39 -27.42
C ARG A 245 0.04 -17.76 -27.56
N ASP A 246 -0.77 -18.81 -27.57
CA ASP A 246 -0.31 -20.20 -27.69
C ASP A 246 0.75 -20.57 -26.62
N GLY A 247 0.58 -20.06 -25.37
CA GLY A 247 1.52 -20.30 -24.26
C GLY A 247 2.86 -19.57 -24.38
N LYS A 248 3.05 -18.69 -25.38
CA LYS A 248 4.27 -17.89 -25.57
C LYS A 248 3.98 -16.41 -25.38
N GLU A 249 4.85 -15.75 -24.68
CA GLU A 249 4.82 -14.28 -24.56
C GLU A 249 5.34 -13.66 -25.85
N LYS A 250 4.55 -12.75 -26.43
CA LYS A 250 4.90 -11.93 -27.59
C LYS A 250 4.70 -10.46 -27.24
N GLN A 251 5.50 -9.60 -27.87
CA GLN A 251 5.31 -8.16 -27.80
C GLN A 251 4.45 -7.72 -28.99
N GLU A 252 3.30 -7.11 -28.70
CA GLU A 252 2.40 -6.55 -29.71
C GLU A 252 2.18 -5.07 -29.41
N THR A 253 2.18 -4.23 -30.43
CA THR A 253 1.83 -2.81 -30.29
C THR A 253 0.33 -2.69 -30.16
N MET A 254 -0.14 -2.12 -29.05
CA MET A 254 -1.56 -1.90 -28.81
C MET A 254 -1.79 -0.64 -27.96
N LEU A 255 -3.05 -0.29 -27.73
CA LEU A 255 -3.41 0.87 -26.89
C LEU A 255 -2.73 0.74 -25.52
N ALA A 256 -1.80 1.65 -25.24
CA ALA A 256 -1.08 1.71 -23.96
C ALA A 256 -1.85 2.58 -22.95
N GLN A 257 -2.23 3.77 -23.35
CA GLN A 257 -2.91 4.76 -22.49
C GLN A 257 -3.68 5.77 -23.32
N VAL A 258 -4.61 6.46 -22.66
CA VAL A 258 -5.37 7.58 -23.23
C VAL A 258 -5.06 8.87 -22.48
N TRP A 259 -5.32 9.99 -23.15
CA TRP A 259 -5.25 11.31 -22.57
C TRP A 259 -6.63 11.88 -22.37
N ILE A 260 -6.85 12.42 -21.19
CA ILE A 260 -8.06 13.16 -20.81
C ILE A 260 -7.67 14.55 -20.32
N LYS A 261 -8.66 15.41 -20.13
CA LYS A 261 -8.46 16.73 -19.55
C LYS A 261 -9.21 16.86 -18.22
N HIS A 262 -8.45 17.02 -17.13
CA HIS A 262 -9.01 17.21 -15.79
C HIS A 262 -8.68 18.62 -15.28
N LYS A 263 -9.71 19.43 -14.99
CA LYS A 263 -9.55 20.83 -14.54
C LYS A 263 -8.58 21.66 -15.38
N GLY A 264 -8.61 21.43 -16.70
CA GLY A 264 -7.74 22.14 -17.65
C GLY A 264 -6.37 21.51 -17.91
N TRP A 265 -5.97 20.46 -17.17
CA TRP A 265 -4.70 19.80 -17.28
C TRP A 265 -4.80 18.45 -17.98
N TRP A 266 -3.77 18.12 -18.76
CA TRP A 266 -3.67 16.81 -19.44
C TRP A 266 -3.28 15.72 -18.46
N VAL A 267 -4.06 14.64 -18.42
CA VAL A 267 -3.82 13.48 -17.55
C VAL A 267 -3.82 12.21 -18.37
N LYS A 268 -2.82 11.35 -18.10
CA LYS A 268 -2.71 10.02 -18.71
C LYS A 268 -3.48 8.99 -17.91
N VAL A 269 -4.22 8.13 -18.60
CA VAL A 269 -4.91 6.99 -18.00
C VAL A 269 -4.54 5.73 -18.78
N GLY A 270 -3.73 4.86 -18.18
CA GLY A 270 -3.27 3.61 -18.79
C GLY A 270 -3.83 2.36 -18.15
N SER A 271 -4.41 2.47 -16.94
CA SER A 271 -4.98 1.34 -16.19
C SER A 271 -6.46 1.14 -16.51
N GLY A 272 -6.96 -0.10 -16.33
CA GLY A 272 -8.38 -0.44 -16.43
C GLY A 272 -8.80 -1.01 -17.78
N PHE A 273 -8.01 -0.91 -18.82
CA PHE A 273 -8.31 -1.55 -20.10
C PHE A 273 -8.04 -3.05 -20.05
N SER A 274 -9.01 -3.86 -20.47
CA SER A 274 -8.78 -5.28 -20.73
C SER A 274 -7.88 -5.47 -21.96
N GLN A 275 -7.30 -6.66 -22.11
CA GLN A 275 -6.51 -6.97 -23.30
C GLN A 275 -7.35 -6.88 -24.59
N GLU A 276 -8.60 -7.33 -24.53
CA GLU A 276 -9.53 -7.24 -25.65
C GLU A 276 -9.83 -5.80 -26.04
N GLN A 277 -10.06 -4.92 -25.05
CA GLN A 277 -10.26 -3.49 -25.28
C GLN A 277 -9.02 -2.85 -25.89
N ARG A 278 -7.82 -3.21 -25.43
CA ARG A 278 -6.56 -2.69 -26.00
C ARG A 278 -6.40 -3.09 -27.47
N ILE A 279 -6.71 -4.34 -27.80
CA ILE A 279 -6.67 -4.83 -29.20
C ILE A 279 -7.75 -4.13 -30.02
N LYS A 280 -8.99 -4.04 -29.52
CA LYS A 280 -10.10 -3.36 -30.17
C LYS A 280 -9.72 -1.94 -30.56
N TYR A 281 -9.28 -1.14 -29.60
CA TYR A 281 -8.96 0.28 -29.82
C TYR A 281 -7.58 0.52 -30.45
N THR A 282 -6.82 -0.51 -30.74
CA THR A 282 -5.70 -0.43 -31.67
C THR A 282 -6.18 -0.35 -33.12
N ASN A 283 -7.33 -0.98 -33.42
CA ASN A 283 -7.91 -1.03 -34.78
C ASN A 283 -9.07 -0.04 -34.96
N GLU A 284 -9.72 0.38 -33.85
CA GLU A 284 -10.83 1.32 -33.84
C GLU A 284 -10.42 2.61 -33.12
N ASN A 285 -11.03 3.72 -33.49
CA ASN A 285 -10.75 5.00 -32.85
C ASN A 285 -11.43 5.08 -31.46
N ILE A 286 -10.65 5.34 -30.41
CA ILE A 286 -11.13 5.61 -29.04
C ILE A 286 -11.28 7.12 -28.77
N ILE A 287 -10.65 7.98 -29.56
CA ILE A 287 -10.68 9.44 -29.39
C ILE A 287 -12.12 9.93 -29.63
N GLY A 288 -12.60 10.81 -28.76
CA GLY A 288 -13.97 11.33 -28.77
C GLY A 288 -14.97 10.46 -27.98
N LYS A 289 -14.58 9.23 -27.54
CA LYS A 289 -15.45 8.43 -26.67
C LYS A 289 -15.42 8.93 -25.24
N THR A 290 -16.55 8.84 -24.56
CA THR A 290 -16.65 9.10 -23.12
C THR A 290 -16.19 7.86 -22.34
N ILE A 291 -15.40 8.08 -21.30
CA ILE A 291 -14.96 7.04 -20.38
C ILE A 291 -15.22 7.46 -18.93
N THR A 292 -15.63 6.51 -18.08
CA THR A 292 -15.60 6.70 -16.63
C THR A 292 -14.21 6.36 -16.11
N VAL A 293 -13.57 7.33 -15.47
CA VAL A 293 -12.27 7.16 -14.80
C VAL A 293 -12.50 7.21 -13.30
N GLN A 294 -12.10 6.14 -12.63
CA GLN A 294 -11.99 6.08 -11.18
C GLN A 294 -10.60 6.53 -10.78
N TYR A 295 -10.50 7.40 -9.78
CA TYR A 295 -9.22 7.86 -9.24
C TYR A 295 -9.31 8.04 -7.72
N PHE A 296 -8.16 8.02 -7.06
CA PHE A 296 -8.11 8.17 -5.60
C PHE A 296 -8.23 9.65 -5.19
N GLU A 297 -7.34 10.48 -5.69
CA GLU A 297 -7.27 11.91 -5.34
C GLU A 297 -6.66 12.75 -6.47
N GLU A 298 -6.78 14.04 -6.35
CA GLU A 298 -6.05 15.00 -7.17
C GLU A 298 -4.67 15.24 -6.57
N THR A 299 -3.64 15.24 -7.42
CA THR A 299 -2.27 15.56 -7.02
C THR A 299 -1.77 16.78 -7.77
N LYS A 300 -0.88 17.54 -7.15
CA LYS A 300 -0.18 18.65 -7.80
C LYS A 300 1.23 18.23 -8.15
N ASN A 301 1.66 18.52 -9.37
CA ASN A 301 3.06 18.34 -9.76
C ASN A 301 3.90 19.58 -9.36
N ASP A 302 5.23 19.44 -9.43
CA ASP A 302 6.19 20.53 -9.07
C ASP A 302 5.97 21.84 -9.85
N LYS A 303 5.20 21.82 -10.95
CA LYS A 303 4.85 22.98 -11.78
C LYS A 303 3.44 23.51 -11.51
N GLY A 304 2.77 23.04 -10.46
CA GLY A 304 1.42 23.44 -10.09
C GLY A 304 0.31 22.82 -10.94
N GLY A 305 0.65 21.91 -11.86
CA GLY A 305 -0.34 21.18 -12.67
C GLY A 305 -1.07 20.13 -11.84
N ILE A 306 -2.39 19.98 -12.10
CA ILE A 306 -3.24 18.98 -11.44
C ILE A 306 -3.15 17.66 -12.22
N SER A 307 -3.04 16.55 -11.52
CA SER A 307 -3.10 15.20 -12.05
C SER A 307 -4.00 14.33 -11.17
N LEU A 308 -4.27 13.09 -11.61
CA LEU A 308 -5.06 12.12 -10.85
C LEU A 308 -4.15 11.02 -10.32
N ARG A 309 -4.35 10.62 -9.07
CA ARG A 309 -3.63 9.51 -8.45
C ARG A 309 -4.36 8.19 -8.71
N PHE A 310 -3.64 7.20 -9.23
CA PHE A 310 -4.17 5.89 -9.61
C PHE A 310 -5.37 5.91 -10.56
N PRO A 311 -5.37 6.73 -11.63
CA PRO A 311 -6.50 6.78 -12.54
C PRO A 311 -6.67 5.44 -13.26
N THR A 312 -7.90 4.95 -13.31
CA THR A 312 -8.25 3.65 -13.89
C THR A 312 -9.55 3.77 -14.67
N VAL A 313 -9.56 3.35 -15.92
CA VAL A 313 -10.77 3.28 -16.73
C VAL A 313 -11.69 2.19 -16.19
N LYS A 314 -12.92 2.52 -15.86
CA LYS A 314 -13.97 1.61 -15.37
C LYS A 314 -14.95 1.24 -16.45
N HIS A 315 -15.31 2.21 -17.26
CA HIS A 315 -16.27 2.01 -18.36
C HIS A 315 -15.88 2.83 -19.58
N ILE A 316 -16.22 2.33 -20.77
CA ILE A 316 -16.07 3.03 -22.04
C ILE A 316 -17.43 3.03 -22.70
N TYR A 317 -17.96 4.21 -22.99
CA TYR A 317 -19.25 4.37 -23.62
C TYR A 317 -19.09 4.30 -25.13
N GLU A 318 -19.81 3.37 -25.77
CA GLU A 318 -19.72 3.16 -27.23
C GLU A 318 -20.56 4.17 -28.01
N ASN A 319 -21.63 4.66 -27.41
CA ASN A 319 -22.51 5.67 -28.00
C ASN A 319 -22.41 6.97 -27.22
N GLU A 320 -22.66 8.11 -27.88
CA GLU A 320 -22.81 9.38 -27.18
C GLU A 320 -23.88 9.23 -26.10
N ARG A 321 -23.52 9.61 -24.89
CA ARG A 321 -24.45 9.69 -23.78
C ARG A 321 -25.06 11.09 -23.85
N ASP A 322 -26.35 11.16 -24.03
CA ASP A 322 -27.10 12.42 -23.83
C ASP A 322 -26.88 12.83 -22.37
N CYS A 323 -26.12 13.92 -22.15
CA CYS A 323 -25.87 14.55 -20.85
C CYS A 323 -27.05 15.41 -20.45
#